data_a5a4c6b2b6418c5461f0b5234de005ed
#
_entry.id   a5a4c6b2b6418c5461f0b5234de005ed
#
_cell.length_a   1.000
_cell.length_b   1.000
_cell.length_c   1.000
_cell.angle_alpha   90.00
_cell.angle_beta   90.00
_cell.angle_gamma   90.00
#
_symmetry.space_group_name_H-M   'P 1'
#
loop_
_entity.id
_entity.type
_entity.pdbx_description
1 polymer ?
#
loop_
_entity_poly.entity_id
_entity_poly.type
_entity_poly.pdbx_seq_one_letter_code
_entity_poly.pdbx_strand_id
1 'polypeptide(L)'
;MEGLIKDLKNILSKKKRIAITTHTNPDGDAIGSSLALFLLFKKMDLDVKVITPNQHPEFLNWVPGCDEIIIYENNQKFAGEIINNSDTIFTLDFNDLKRCGNISENINPNTQNLVMIDHHQSPSNYAKIMFSNPEISSTCELVYIIAEKLGLKKLIDKDIATCIYLGMMTDTGSFQYNGVNGDTHKILSFLLDKGINQSEIYNNIYNSCLLYTSPSPRDQ
;
A
#
# COMPACT_ATOMS: atom_id res chain seq x y z
N MET A 1 -16.41 9.57 -6.31
CA MET A 1 -15.93 8.16 -6.43
C MET A 1 -16.18 7.55 -7.81
N GLU A 2 -17.39 7.50 -8.37
CA GLU A 2 -17.69 6.81 -9.64
C GLU A 2 -16.90 7.37 -10.85
N GLY A 3 -16.79 8.68 -10.98
CA GLY A 3 -15.97 9.31 -12.03
C GLY A 3 -14.51 8.91 -11.95
N LEU A 4 -13.92 8.96 -10.76
CA LEU A 4 -12.54 8.56 -10.52
C LEU A 4 -12.29 7.08 -10.86
N ILE A 5 -13.24 6.19 -10.53
CA ILE A 5 -13.18 4.77 -10.90
C ILE A 5 -13.21 4.58 -12.42
N LYS A 6 -14.05 5.35 -13.14
CA LYS A 6 -14.08 5.32 -14.62
C LYS A 6 -12.73 5.76 -15.21
N ASP A 7 -12.16 6.84 -14.70
CA ASP A 7 -10.86 7.34 -15.15
C ASP A 7 -9.72 6.35 -14.85
N LEU A 8 -9.75 5.73 -13.66
CA LEU A 8 -8.80 4.68 -13.30
C LEU A 8 -8.93 3.45 -14.22
N LYS A 9 -10.16 2.99 -14.54
CA LYS A 9 -10.37 1.92 -15.52
C LYS A 9 -9.76 2.24 -16.88
N ASN A 10 -9.91 3.47 -17.35
CA ASN A 10 -9.32 3.91 -18.62
C ASN A 10 -7.78 3.88 -18.60
N ILE A 11 -7.16 4.20 -17.45
CA ILE A 11 -5.71 4.10 -17.28
C ILE A 11 -5.27 2.64 -17.30
N LEU A 12 -5.94 1.76 -16.55
CA LEU A 12 -5.57 0.35 -16.41
C LEU A 12 -5.88 -0.50 -17.66
N SER A 13 -6.78 -0.05 -18.55
CA SER A 13 -7.12 -0.77 -19.79
C SER A 13 -6.03 -0.76 -20.85
N LYS A 14 -4.99 0.05 -20.68
CA LYS A 14 -3.86 0.16 -21.60
C LYS A 14 -2.64 -0.55 -21.00
N LYS A 15 -1.89 -1.30 -21.83
CA LYS A 15 -0.58 -1.83 -21.39
C LYS A 15 0.34 -0.65 -21.10
N LYS A 16 0.57 -0.39 -19.82
CA LYS A 16 1.38 0.73 -19.31
C LYS A 16 2.32 0.22 -18.25
N ARG A 17 3.47 0.88 -18.16
CA ARG A 17 4.42 0.67 -17.05
C ARG A 17 3.92 1.43 -15.84
N ILE A 18 3.78 0.74 -14.74
CA ILE A 18 3.24 1.26 -13.49
C ILE A 18 4.30 1.20 -12.40
N ALA A 19 4.54 2.31 -11.73
CA ALA A 19 5.26 2.33 -10.47
C ALA A 19 4.29 2.59 -9.31
N ILE A 20 4.53 1.91 -8.20
CA ILE A 20 3.83 2.14 -6.92
C ILE A 20 4.88 2.63 -5.93
N THR A 21 4.59 3.70 -5.20
CA THR A 21 5.49 4.22 -4.17
C THR A 21 4.73 4.66 -2.92
N THR A 22 5.46 4.73 -1.79
CA THR A 22 4.95 5.08 -0.47
C THR A 22 5.70 6.28 0.12
N HIS A 23 5.35 6.67 1.34
CA HIS A 23 6.13 7.63 2.13
C HIS A 23 7.47 7.04 2.63
N THR A 24 8.38 7.91 3.07
CA THR A 24 9.62 7.53 3.78
C THR A 24 9.29 6.84 5.10
N ASN A 25 10.14 5.87 5.49
CA ASN A 25 9.92 5.00 6.66
C ASN A 25 8.56 4.30 6.60
N PRO A 26 8.32 3.50 5.56
CA PRO A 26 7.03 2.88 5.33
C PRO A 26 6.66 1.93 6.47
N ASP A 27 5.45 2.07 6.95
CA ASP A 27 4.85 1.25 8.00
C ASP A 27 3.99 0.11 7.44
N GLY A 28 3.16 -0.51 8.30
CA GLY A 28 2.34 -1.65 7.90
C GLY A 28 1.24 -1.29 6.90
N ASP A 29 0.66 -0.08 6.94
CA ASP A 29 -0.37 0.35 5.99
C ASP A 29 0.27 0.73 4.64
N ALA A 30 1.40 1.44 4.65
CA ALA A 30 2.15 1.76 3.45
C ALA A 30 2.61 0.51 2.69
N ILE A 31 3.20 -0.47 3.38
CA ILE A 31 3.64 -1.73 2.78
C ILE A 31 2.45 -2.60 2.37
N GLY A 32 1.46 -2.75 3.24
CA GLY A 32 0.26 -3.56 2.97
C GLY A 32 -0.52 -3.05 1.76
N SER A 33 -0.79 -1.74 1.68
CA SER A 33 -1.53 -1.13 0.56
C SER A 33 -0.76 -1.24 -0.76
N SER A 34 0.54 -1.01 -0.74
CA SER A 34 1.40 -1.09 -1.93
C SER A 34 1.48 -2.51 -2.47
N LEU A 35 1.72 -3.49 -1.61
CA LEU A 35 1.81 -4.89 -2.01
C LEU A 35 0.46 -5.48 -2.40
N ALA A 36 -0.64 -5.10 -1.74
CA ALA A 36 -1.97 -5.51 -2.15
C ALA A 36 -2.30 -5.05 -3.57
N LEU A 37 -2.01 -3.78 -3.89
CA LEU A 37 -2.24 -3.21 -5.22
C LEU A 37 -1.29 -3.83 -6.26
N PHE A 38 -0.03 -4.02 -5.91
CA PHE A 38 0.97 -4.68 -6.75
C PHE A 38 0.55 -6.09 -7.15
N LEU A 39 0.22 -6.94 -6.18
CA LEU A 39 -0.22 -8.31 -6.44
C LEU A 39 -1.52 -8.36 -7.26
N LEU A 40 -2.45 -7.42 -7.00
CA LEU A 40 -3.68 -7.29 -7.76
C LEU A 40 -3.39 -6.94 -9.23
N PHE A 41 -2.48 -6.00 -9.48
CA PHE A 41 -2.10 -5.60 -10.84
C PHE A 41 -1.29 -6.68 -11.56
N LYS A 42 -0.47 -7.45 -10.85
CA LYS A 42 0.18 -8.65 -11.43
C LYS A 42 -0.83 -9.69 -11.90
N LYS A 43 -1.93 -9.90 -11.16
CA LYS A 43 -3.04 -10.79 -11.60
C LYS A 43 -3.80 -10.26 -12.82
N MET A 44 -3.70 -8.96 -13.10
CA MET A 44 -4.24 -8.35 -14.32
C MET A 44 -3.25 -8.34 -15.50
N ASP A 45 -2.08 -8.99 -15.35
CA ASP A 45 -0.99 -9.02 -16.35
C ASP A 45 -0.48 -7.61 -16.71
N LEU A 46 -0.40 -6.70 -15.71
CA LEU A 46 0.15 -5.36 -15.86
C LEU A 46 1.64 -5.35 -15.50
N ASP A 47 2.41 -4.53 -16.23
CA ASP A 47 3.83 -4.26 -15.91
C ASP A 47 3.92 -3.27 -14.73
N VAL A 48 4.11 -3.81 -13.54
CA VAL A 48 4.08 -3.05 -12.28
C VAL A 48 5.31 -3.33 -11.42
N LYS A 49 5.84 -2.27 -10.79
CA LYS A 49 6.93 -2.33 -9.81
C LYS A 49 6.55 -1.56 -8.56
N VAL A 50 7.01 -2.06 -7.39
CA VAL A 50 6.91 -1.34 -6.11
C VAL A 50 8.27 -0.78 -5.74
N ILE A 51 8.32 0.51 -5.42
CA ILE A 51 9.55 1.22 -5.07
C ILE A 51 9.29 1.97 -3.77
N THR A 52 9.99 1.60 -2.69
CA THR A 52 9.95 2.34 -1.43
C THR A 52 11.12 3.32 -1.35
N PRO A 53 10.96 4.48 -0.70
CA PRO A 53 12.06 5.46 -0.56
C PRO A 53 13.26 4.88 0.17
N ASN A 54 13.03 4.18 1.26
CA ASN A 54 14.03 3.56 2.12
C ASN A 54 13.55 2.19 2.61
N GLN A 55 14.42 1.51 3.38
CA GLN A 55 14.14 0.18 3.92
C GLN A 55 12.90 0.21 4.85
N HIS A 56 12.01 -0.74 4.65
CA HIS A 56 10.91 -1.03 5.58
C HIS A 56 11.42 -1.81 6.80
N PRO A 57 10.68 -1.83 7.91
CA PRO A 57 11.02 -2.61 9.09
C PRO A 57 11.14 -4.12 8.79
N GLU A 58 12.16 -4.79 9.35
CA GLU A 58 12.44 -6.21 9.11
C GLU A 58 11.27 -7.13 9.46
N PHE A 59 10.47 -6.76 10.46
CA PHE A 59 9.30 -7.54 10.85
C PHE A 59 8.18 -7.57 9.80
N LEU A 60 8.33 -6.83 8.68
CA LEU A 60 7.44 -6.89 7.51
C LEU A 60 7.96 -7.78 6.37
N ASN A 61 9.17 -8.36 6.49
CA ASN A 61 9.78 -9.17 5.42
C ASN A 61 8.97 -10.43 5.03
N TRP A 62 8.09 -10.88 5.89
CA TRP A 62 7.21 -12.04 5.64
C TRP A 62 5.98 -11.71 4.78
N VAL A 63 5.69 -10.44 4.55
CA VAL A 63 4.49 -10.00 3.80
C VAL A 63 4.59 -10.45 2.34
N PRO A 64 3.53 -11.04 1.76
CA PRO A 64 3.56 -11.53 0.39
C PRO A 64 3.97 -10.45 -0.62
N GLY A 65 4.99 -10.74 -1.44
CA GLY A 65 5.55 -9.82 -2.44
C GLY A 65 6.60 -8.84 -1.90
N CYS A 66 6.95 -8.91 -0.61
CA CYS A 66 7.91 -8.00 0.02
C CYS A 66 9.32 -8.12 -0.62
N ASP A 67 9.70 -9.29 -1.06
CA ASP A 67 10.95 -9.59 -1.77
C ASP A 67 11.06 -8.94 -3.17
N GLU A 68 9.95 -8.49 -3.73
CA GLU A 68 9.92 -7.76 -5.02
C GLU A 68 10.03 -6.24 -4.85
N ILE A 69 10.08 -5.72 -3.62
CA ILE A 69 10.22 -4.28 -3.36
C ILE A 69 11.61 -3.79 -3.76
N ILE A 70 11.64 -2.75 -4.57
CA ILE A 70 12.87 -2.03 -4.92
C ILE A 70 13.04 -0.88 -3.92
N ILE A 71 14.17 -0.87 -3.19
CA ILE A 71 14.50 0.19 -2.25
C ILE A 71 15.31 1.25 -2.96
N TYR A 72 14.76 2.46 -3.07
CA TYR A 72 15.35 3.57 -3.80
C TYR A 72 16.74 3.95 -3.26
N GLU A 73 16.91 4.02 -1.95
CA GLU A 73 18.20 4.37 -1.32
C GLU A 73 19.33 3.41 -1.72
N ASN A 74 19.02 2.13 -1.94
CA ASN A 74 20.02 1.11 -2.26
C ASN A 74 20.54 1.22 -3.71
N ASN A 75 19.70 1.73 -4.65
CA ASN A 75 20.09 1.92 -6.04
C ASN A 75 19.25 3.02 -6.70
N GLN A 76 19.56 4.28 -6.36
CA GLN A 76 18.82 5.46 -6.80
C GLN A 76 18.73 5.58 -8.32
N LYS A 77 19.82 5.27 -9.03
CA LYS A 77 19.85 5.33 -10.49
C LYS A 77 18.87 4.35 -11.11
N PHE A 78 18.92 3.08 -10.73
CA PHE A 78 18.05 2.04 -11.26
C PHE A 78 16.57 2.30 -10.90
N ALA A 79 16.29 2.60 -9.64
CA ALA A 79 14.94 2.91 -9.19
C ALA A 79 14.40 4.19 -9.84
N GLY A 80 15.22 5.23 -9.97
CA GLY A 80 14.89 6.46 -10.66
C GLY A 80 14.57 6.25 -12.15
N GLU A 81 15.33 5.40 -12.84
CA GLU A 81 15.05 5.04 -14.24
C GLU A 81 13.68 4.34 -14.39
N ILE A 82 13.31 3.46 -13.45
CA ILE A 82 11.98 2.82 -13.45
C ILE A 82 10.88 3.87 -13.28
N ILE A 83 11.00 4.77 -12.31
CA ILE A 83 10.01 5.82 -12.05
C ILE A 83 9.89 6.75 -13.25
N ASN A 84 11.00 7.26 -13.77
CA ASN A 84 11.03 8.15 -14.94
C ASN A 84 10.40 7.52 -16.20
N ASN A 85 10.56 6.19 -16.37
CA ASN A 85 10.01 5.45 -17.49
C ASN A 85 8.59 4.95 -17.27
N SER A 86 7.98 5.16 -16.09
CA SER A 86 6.61 4.74 -15.80
C SER A 86 5.59 5.71 -16.39
N ASP A 87 4.57 5.16 -17.03
CA ASP A 87 3.46 5.94 -17.61
C ASP A 87 2.45 6.38 -16.54
N THR A 88 2.39 5.60 -15.46
CA THR A 88 1.48 5.83 -14.33
C THR A 88 2.19 5.56 -13.02
N ILE A 89 2.03 6.46 -12.07
CA ILE A 89 2.57 6.32 -10.72
C ILE A 89 1.42 6.33 -9.72
N PHE A 90 1.34 5.27 -8.93
CA PHE A 90 0.46 5.22 -7.77
C PHE A 90 1.25 5.65 -6.53
N THR A 91 0.72 6.61 -5.82
CA THR A 91 1.25 7.12 -4.55
C THR A 91 0.31 6.68 -3.44
N LEU A 92 0.81 5.87 -2.53
CA LEU A 92 0.02 5.21 -1.50
C LEU A 92 0.43 5.66 -0.11
N ASP A 93 -0.58 5.95 0.69
CA ASP A 93 -0.43 6.27 2.10
C ASP A 93 0.33 7.56 2.40
N PHE A 94 0.19 8.56 1.52
CA PHE A 94 0.66 9.91 1.78
C PHE A 94 -0.09 10.97 0.99
N ASN A 95 -0.21 12.14 1.60
CA ASN A 95 -0.99 13.29 1.15
C ASN A 95 -0.20 14.37 0.41
N ASP A 96 1.13 14.29 0.38
CA ASP A 96 2.03 15.27 -0.29
C ASP A 96 3.29 14.58 -0.81
N LEU A 97 3.72 14.93 -2.05
CA LEU A 97 4.91 14.34 -2.69
C LEU A 97 6.19 14.46 -1.87
N LYS A 98 6.30 15.46 -1.01
CA LYS A 98 7.46 15.61 -0.12
C LYS A 98 7.65 14.43 0.82
N ARG A 99 6.58 13.69 1.12
CA ARG A 99 6.65 12.52 2.00
C ARG A 99 7.35 11.31 1.39
N CYS A 100 7.47 11.23 0.06
CA CYS A 100 8.22 10.14 -0.59
C CYS A 100 9.73 10.45 -0.76
N GLY A 101 10.24 11.50 -0.13
CA GLY A 101 11.66 11.85 -0.15
C GLY A 101 12.19 12.10 -1.55
N ASN A 102 13.42 11.64 -1.83
CA ASN A 102 14.10 11.88 -3.11
C ASN A 102 13.45 11.18 -4.31
N ILE A 103 12.52 10.25 -4.09
CA ILE A 103 11.68 9.68 -5.18
C ILE A 103 10.94 10.80 -5.92
N SER A 104 10.48 11.84 -5.20
CA SER A 104 9.76 12.97 -5.78
C SER A 104 10.49 13.67 -6.92
N GLU A 105 11.82 13.66 -6.94
CA GLU A 105 12.65 14.26 -8.00
C GLU A 105 12.53 13.52 -9.34
N ASN A 106 12.13 12.25 -9.32
CA ASN A 106 11.93 11.42 -10.49
C ASN A 106 10.47 11.38 -10.98
N ILE A 107 9.55 12.05 -10.28
CA ILE A 107 8.13 12.10 -10.63
C ILE A 107 7.85 13.37 -11.45
N ASN A 108 7.29 13.20 -12.65
CA ASN A 108 6.91 14.33 -13.49
C ASN A 108 5.39 14.36 -13.72
N PRO A 109 4.64 15.19 -12.98
CA PRO A 109 3.19 15.29 -13.11
C PRO A 109 2.68 15.72 -14.49
N ASN A 110 3.54 16.35 -15.32
CA ASN A 110 3.16 16.81 -16.65
C ASN A 110 3.16 15.69 -17.71
N THR A 111 3.93 14.64 -17.49
CA THR A 111 4.09 13.54 -18.45
C THR A 111 3.56 12.21 -17.97
N GLN A 112 3.37 12.04 -16.67
CA GLN A 112 2.92 10.81 -16.03
C GLN A 112 1.50 10.96 -15.47
N ASN A 113 0.74 9.88 -15.45
CA ASN A 113 -0.53 9.86 -14.72
C ASN A 113 -0.26 9.57 -13.25
N LEU A 114 -0.51 10.54 -12.38
CA LEU A 114 -0.42 10.33 -10.94
C LEU A 114 -1.78 9.94 -10.38
N VAL A 115 -1.79 8.86 -9.60
CA VAL A 115 -2.97 8.35 -8.88
C VAL A 115 -2.63 8.27 -7.41
N MET A 116 -3.27 9.09 -6.58
CA MET A 116 -3.12 9.09 -5.13
C MET A 116 -4.20 8.22 -4.49
N ILE A 117 -3.81 7.36 -3.57
CA ILE A 117 -4.71 6.60 -2.69
C ILE A 117 -4.23 6.82 -1.27
N ASP A 118 -5.01 7.53 -0.46
CA ASP A 118 -4.56 8.01 0.84
C ASP A 118 -5.74 8.34 1.77
N HIS A 119 -5.55 8.13 3.08
CA HIS A 119 -6.55 8.46 4.09
C HIS A 119 -6.13 9.63 5.00
N HIS A 120 -4.96 10.23 4.80
CA HIS A 120 -4.50 11.35 5.59
C HIS A 120 -5.29 12.64 5.31
N GLN A 121 -5.34 13.51 6.31
CA GLN A 121 -5.98 14.82 6.20
C GLN A 121 -5.17 15.80 5.34
N SER A 122 -5.83 16.82 4.79
CA SER A 122 -5.21 17.94 4.08
C SER A 122 -4.33 17.53 2.88
N PRO A 123 -4.85 16.75 1.91
CA PRO A 123 -4.07 16.33 0.75
C PRO A 123 -3.68 17.52 -0.14
N SER A 124 -2.45 17.51 -0.64
CA SER A 124 -2.01 18.46 -1.67
C SER A 124 -2.51 18.01 -3.06
N ASN A 125 -2.79 18.97 -3.95
CA ASN A 125 -3.38 18.69 -5.26
C ASN A 125 -2.30 18.42 -6.31
N TYR A 126 -1.59 17.29 -6.19
CA TYR A 126 -0.51 16.90 -7.12
C TYR A 126 -0.91 15.79 -8.10
N ALA A 127 -1.95 15.02 -7.78
CA ALA A 127 -2.33 13.85 -8.57
C ALA A 127 -3.58 14.13 -9.41
N LYS A 128 -3.60 13.58 -10.62
CA LYS A 128 -4.73 13.69 -11.55
C LYS A 128 -5.97 12.92 -11.05
N ILE A 129 -5.75 11.79 -10.39
CA ILE A 129 -6.80 10.99 -9.77
C ILE A 129 -6.46 10.90 -8.28
N MET A 130 -7.37 11.35 -7.44
CA MET A 130 -7.17 11.39 -6.00
C MET A 130 -8.29 10.64 -5.29
N PHE A 131 -7.95 9.46 -4.78
CA PHE A 131 -8.77 8.74 -3.82
C PHE A 131 -8.28 9.11 -2.43
N SER A 132 -8.86 10.18 -1.87
CA SER A 132 -8.53 10.67 -0.54
C SER A 132 -9.79 10.66 0.32
N ASN A 133 -9.72 9.97 1.45
CA ASN A 133 -10.83 9.93 2.40
C ASN A 133 -10.34 9.76 3.85
N PRO A 134 -10.28 10.85 4.64
CA PRO A 134 -9.81 10.80 6.02
C PRO A 134 -10.77 10.09 7.01
N GLU A 135 -11.97 9.71 6.58
CA GLU A 135 -12.93 8.99 7.42
C GLU A 135 -12.75 7.47 7.35
N ILE A 136 -11.92 7.00 6.39
CA ILE A 136 -11.58 5.57 6.24
C ILE A 136 -10.43 5.22 7.18
N SER A 137 -10.48 4.02 7.73
CA SER A 137 -9.57 3.59 8.79
C SER A 137 -8.11 3.41 8.37
N SER A 138 -7.85 3.17 7.07
CA SER A 138 -6.50 2.95 6.51
C SER A 138 -6.48 3.08 4.98
N THR A 139 -5.32 3.27 4.41
CA THR A 139 -5.12 3.21 2.94
C THR A 139 -5.40 1.80 2.40
N CYS A 140 -5.13 0.75 3.17
CA CYS A 140 -5.47 -0.63 2.82
C CYS A 140 -6.98 -0.84 2.68
N GLU A 141 -7.78 -0.28 3.57
CA GLU A 141 -9.26 -0.31 3.45
C GLU A 141 -9.70 0.38 2.15
N LEU A 142 -9.10 1.52 1.82
CA LEU A 142 -9.40 2.26 0.61
C LEU A 142 -9.00 1.50 -0.66
N VAL A 143 -7.86 0.78 -0.65
CA VAL A 143 -7.43 -0.12 -1.74
C VAL A 143 -8.46 -1.23 -1.95
N TYR A 144 -8.98 -1.85 -0.88
CA TYR A 144 -10.06 -2.84 -1.01
C TYR A 144 -11.32 -2.26 -1.66
N ILE A 145 -11.78 -1.10 -1.20
CA ILE A 145 -12.97 -0.44 -1.74
C ILE A 145 -12.79 -0.11 -3.22
N ILE A 146 -11.63 0.37 -3.63
CA ILE A 146 -11.30 0.64 -5.03
C ILE A 146 -11.31 -0.65 -5.84
N ALA A 147 -10.68 -1.72 -5.36
CA ALA A 147 -10.68 -3.02 -6.02
C ALA A 147 -12.10 -3.57 -6.21
N GLU A 148 -12.97 -3.45 -5.21
CA GLU A 148 -14.38 -3.86 -5.31
C GLU A 148 -15.14 -3.04 -6.36
N LYS A 149 -14.99 -1.71 -6.37
CA LYS A 149 -15.63 -0.82 -7.35
C LYS A 149 -15.09 -0.99 -8.78
N LEU A 150 -13.85 -1.41 -8.92
CA LEU A 150 -13.28 -1.81 -10.21
C LEU A 150 -13.84 -3.16 -10.72
N GLY A 151 -14.51 -3.94 -9.87
CA GLY A 151 -14.99 -5.29 -10.17
C GLY A 151 -13.91 -6.37 -10.00
N LEU A 152 -12.82 -6.05 -9.32
CA LEU A 152 -11.64 -6.91 -9.14
C LEU A 152 -11.67 -7.76 -7.86
N LYS A 153 -12.72 -7.66 -7.04
CA LYS A 153 -12.87 -8.37 -5.77
C LYS A 153 -12.61 -9.88 -5.87
N LYS A 154 -12.95 -10.50 -7.03
CA LYS A 154 -12.72 -11.93 -7.27
C LYS A 154 -11.23 -12.29 -7.40
N LEU A 155 -10.38 -11.34 -7.73
CA LEU A 155 -8.92 -11.53 -7.85
C LEU A 155 -8.22 -11.47 -6.49
N ILE A 156 -8.89 -10.98 -5.45
CA ILE A 156 -8.34 -10.97 -4.09
C ILE A 156 -8.28 -12.41 -3.57
N ASP A 157 -7.06 -12.94 -3.51
CA ASP A 157 -6.75 -14.23 -2.91
C ASP A 157 -6.20 -14.06 -1.50
N LYS A 158 -5.63 -15.12 -0.93
CA LYS A 158 -5.05 -15.12 0.41
C LYS A 158 -3.92 -14.10 0.57
N ASP A 159 -3.02 -13.99 -0.42
CA ASP A 159 -1.85 -13.13 -0.33
C ASP A 159 -2.25 -11.64 -0.34
N ILE A 160 -3.12 -11.26 -1.29
CA ILE A 160 -3.66 -9.89 -1.35
C ILE A 160 -4.47 -9.58 -0.08
N ALA A 161 -5.27 -10.53 0.40
CA ALA A 161 -6.05 -10.36 1.62
C ALA A 161 -5.15 -10.21 2.86
N THR A 162 -4.01 -10.92 2.92
CA THR A 162 -3.00 -10.77 3.98
C THR A 162 -2.42 -9.35 4.00
N CYS A 163 -2.04 -8.82 2.84
CA CYS A 163 -1.53 -7.45 2.72
C CYS A 163 -2.56 -6.41 3.19
N ILE A 164 -3.82 -6.52 2.73
CA ILE A 164 -4.89 -5.60 3.11
C ILE A 164 -5.16 -5.68 4.62
N TYR A 165 -5.29 -6.89 5.15
CA TYR A 165 -5.55 -7.11 6.59
C TYR A 165 -4.44 -6.52 7.46
N LEU A 166 -3.18 -6.72 7.05
CA LEU A 166 -2.01 -6.16 7.75
C LEU A 166 -2.13 -4.66 7.94
N GLY A 167 -2.31 -3.89 6.86
CA GLY A 167 -2.39 -2.45 6.94
C GLY A 167 -3.61 -1.98 7.74
N MET A 168 -4.79 -2.57 7.52
CA MET A 168 -5.97 -2.27 8.33
C MET A 168 -5.73 -2.53 9.82
N MET A 169 -5.03 -3.62 10.18
CA MET A 169 -4.74 -3.97 11.57
C MET A 169 -3.74 -3.00 12.22
N THR A 170 -2.65 -2.66 11.52
CA THR A 170 -1.59 -1.81 12.08
C THR A 170 -2.09 -0.39 12.30
N ASP A 171 -2.82 0.18 11.35
CA ASP A 171 -3.27 1.56 11.39
C ASP A 171 -4.44 1.81 12.34
N THR A 172 -5.18 0.75 12.67
CA THR A 172 -6.32 0.80 13.60
C THR A 172 -6.02 0.34 15.02
N GLY A 173 -4.74 0.09 15.34
CA GLY A 173 -4.37 -0.48 16.63
C GLY A 173 -5.09 -1.80 16.91
N SER A 174 -5.08 -2.72 15.95
CA SER A 174 -5.83 -3.98 16.01
C SER A 174 -7.34 -3.78 16.12
N PHE A 175 -7.86 -2.84 15.32
CA PHE A 175 -9.29 -2.52 15.19
C PHE A 175 -9.92 -1.89 16.44
N GLN A 176 -9.12 -1.16 17.23
CA GLN A 176 -9.58 -0.52 18.47
C GLN A 176 -9.80 1.00 18.34
N TYR A 177 -9.25 1.65 17.29
CA TYR A 177 -9.31 3.10 17.15
C TYR A 177 -10.65 3.58 16.58
N ASN A 178 -10.96 4.86 16.83
CA ASN A 178 -12.06 5.54 16.19
C ASN A 178 -11.86 5.56 14.67
N GLY A 179 -12.92 5.31 13.91
CA GLY A 179 -12.86 5.14 12.45
C GLY A 179 -13.14 3.70 12.00
N VAL A 180 -12.91 2.72 12.89
CA VAL A 180 -13.37 1.34 12.67
C VAL A 180 -14.90 1.30 12.83
N ASN A 181 -15.59 0.84 11.82
CA ASN A 181 -17.06 0.82 11.76
C ASN A 181 -17.59 -0.52 11.19
N GLY A 182 -18.90 -0.60 11.00
CA GLY A 182 -19.54 -1.82 10.52
C GLY A 182 -19.08 -2.24 9.10
N ASP A 183 -18.73 -1.29 8.24
CA ASP A 183 -18.22 -1.60 6.89
C ASP A 183 -16.79 -2.11 6.95
N THR A 184 -15.94 -1.54 7.82
CA THR A 184 -14.61 -2.08 8.14
C THR A 184 -14.70 -3.55 8.55
N HIS A 185 -15.63 -3.90 9.46
CA HIS A 185 -15.81 -5.30 9.91
C HIS A 185 -16.35 -6.22 8.81
N LYS A 186 -17.17 -5.76 7.87
CA LYS A 186 -17.58 -6.54 6.69
C LYS A 186 -16.40 -6.85 5.77
N ILE A 187 -15.51 -5.89 5.58
CA ILE A 187 -14.26 -6.09 4.83
C ILE A 187 -13.40 -7.13 5.53
N LEU A 188 -13.19 -7.02 6.84
CA LEU A 188 -12.44 -8.00 7.63
C LEU A 188 -13.02 -9.41 7.51
N SER A 189 -14.35 -9.56 7.60
CA SER A 189 -15.01 -10.84 7.37
C SER A 189 -14.67 -11.43 6.01
N PHE A 190 -14.76 -10.62 4.95
CA PHE A 190 -14.38 -11.05 3.60
C PHE A 190 -12.91 -11.48 3.50
N LEU A 191 -11.99 -10.75 4.13
CA LEU A 191 -10.56 -11.08 4.13
C LEU A 191 -10.29 -12.39 4.88
N LEU A 192 -10.95 -12.62 6.01
CA LEU A 192 -10.87 -13.88 6.76
C LEU A 192 -11.37 -15.08 5.94
N ASP A 193 -12.44 -14.92 5.16
CA ASP A 193 -12.95 -15.94 4.26
C ASP A 193 -11.96 -16.33 3.15
N LYS A 194 -10.90 -15.52 2.91
CA LYS A 194 -9.79 -15.86 2.00
C LYS A 194 -8.77 -16.80 2.63
N GLY A 195 -8.96 -17.20 3.89
CA GLY A 195 -8.12 -18.16 4.59
C GLY A 195 -6.82 -17.55 5.14
N ILE A 196 -6.81 -16.26 5.41
CA ILE A 196 -5.70 -15.61 6.13
C ILE A 196 -5.65 -16.10 7.59
N ASN A 197 -4.46 -16.12 8.17
CA ASN A 197 -4.27 -16.45 9.59
C ASN A 197 -4.04 -15.16 10.38
N GLN A 198 -5.11 -14.59 10.94
CA GLN A 198 -5.03 -13.34 11.70
C GLN A 198 -4.10 -13.43 12.91
N SER A 199 -4.03 -14.59 13.60
CA SER A 199 -3.15 -14.77 14.75
C SER A 199 -1.67 -14.76 14.35
N GLU A 200 -1.34 -15.36 13.20
CA GLU A 200 0.01 -15.34 12.64
C GLU A 200 0.41 -13.92 12.24
N ILE A 201 -0.47 -13.19 11.54
CA ILE A 201 -0.25 -11.78 11.16
C ILE A 201 0.00 -10.95 12.42
N TYR A 202 -0.85 -11.07 13.44
CA TYR A 202 -0.70 -10.36 14.71
C TYR A 202 0.64 -10.68 15.39
N ASN A 203 1.00 -11.95 15.48
CA ASN A 203 2.22 -12.39 16.12
C ASN A 203 3.48 -11.89 15.40
N ASN A 204 3.48 -11.88 14.08
CA ASN A 204 4.59 -11.37 13.27
C ASN A 204 4.83 -9.87 13.48
N ILE A 205 3.78 -9.10 13.75
CA ILE A 205 3.90 -7.66 13.99
C ILE A 205 4.26 -7.37 15.45
N TYR A 206 3.47 -7.86 16.40
CA TYR A 206 3.59 -7.41 17.78
C TYR A 206 4.55 -8.25 18.62
N ASN A 207 4.66 -9.56 18.39
CA ASN A 207 5.56 -10.39 19.17
C ASN A 207 7.01 -10.33 18.67
N SER A 208 7.24 -10.08 17.39
CA SER A 208 8.58 -9.80 16.86
C SER A 208 9.14 -8.49 17.41
N CYS A 209 8.31 -7.47 17.60
CA CYS A 209 8.70 -6.20 18.21
C CYS A 209 9.10 -6.36 19.71
N LEU A 210 8.41 -7.24 20.44
CA LEU A 210 8.72 -7.51 21.86
C LEU A 210 10.08 -8.20 22.05
N LEU A 211 10.53 -9.02 21.11
CA LEU A 211 11.85 -9.67 21.18
C LEU A 211 13.01 -8.66 21.06
N TYR A 212 12.83 -7.56 20.34
CA TYR A 212 13.82 -6.47 20.22
C TYR A 212 13.83 -5.53 21.43
N THR A 213 12.76 -5.49 22.21
CA THR A 213 12.64 -4.60 23.39
C THR A 213 12.78 -5.32 24.73
N SER A 214 12.83 -6.64 24.76
CA SER A 214 13.08 -7.41 25.98
C SER A 214 14.55 -7.35 26.34
N PRO A 215 14.90 -6.97 27.59
CA PRO A 215 16.29 -7.04 28.06
C PRO A 215 16.79 -8.48 27.93
N SER A 216 18.02 -8.62 27.41
CA SER A 216 18.68 -9.91 27.30
C SER A 216 18.73 -10.59 28.68
N PRO A 217 18.52 -11.92 28.76
CA PRO A 217 18.73 -12.66 30.02
C PRO A 217 20.13 -12.47 30.63
N ARG A 218 21.07 -11.87 29.88
CA ARG A 218 22.41 -11.53 30.36
C ARG A 218 22.49 -10.16 31.06
N ASP A 219 21.43 -9.35 30.99
CA ASP A 219 21.37 -8.03 31.62
C ASP A 219 20.67 -8.08 32.99
N GLN A 220 20.39 -9.27 33.48
CA GLN A 220 19.95 -9.58 34.84
C GLN A 220 21.07 -10.32 35.60
#